data_2e7510945d58a3f95e76845fd1daa518
#
_entry.id   2e7510945d58a3f95e76845fd1daa518
#
_cell.length_a   1.000
_cell.length_b   1.000
_cell.length_c   1.000
_cell.angle_alpha   90.00
_cell.angle_beta   90.00
_cell.angle_gamma   90.00
#
_symmetry.space_group_name_H-M   'P 1'
#
loop_
_entity.id
_entity.type
_entity.pdbx_description
1 polymer ?
#
loop_
_entity_poly.entity_id
_entity_poly.type
_entity_poly.pdbx_seq_one_letter_code
_entity_poly.pdbx_strand_id
1 'polypeptide(L)'
;MSFKLNVSDFEDLTVEAVVSLINSSYKKPLAELSLFDLLLNETTNEALRHGVYMFFNDKNECLYVGMCSSSHFAHRIGGHFGMSPKYGMNTFLKRTVEMLGLKDRKYEGYVEALPKISNYSILIVNANNKGKPFISSLEKLLHIAYKPKLNFPKGYPSTYIPLDVSSKFARVVISL
;
A
#
# COMPACT_ATOMS: atom_id res chain seq x y z
N MET A 1 -13.30 -11.30 7.93
CA MET A 1 -13.31 -10.12 7.02
C MET A 1 -12.00 -10.14 6.25
N SER A 2 -12.04 -9.93 4.92
CA SER A 2 -10.81 -9.91 4.11
C SER A 2 -10.22 -8.50 4.06
N PHE A 3 -8.90 -8.40 4.18
CA PHE A 3 -8.12 -7.18 3.94
C PHE A 3 -7.58 -7.14 2.51
N LYS A 4 -8.08 -8.04 1.65
CA LYS A 4 -7.75 -8.18 0.25
C LYS A 4 -8.97 -7.87 -0.58
N LEU A 5 -8.89 -6.83 -1.39
CA LEU A 5 -9.89 -6.45 -2.37
C LEU A 5 -9.41 -6.90 -3.75
N ASN A 6 -10.31 -7.21 -4.66
CA ASN A 6 -9.95 -7.49 -6.04
C ASN A 6 -10.22 -6.26 -6.91
N VAL A 7 -9.33 -5.97 -7.83
CA VAL A 7 -9.53 -4.83 -8.75
C VAL A 7 -10.78 -4.99 -9.61
N SER A 8 -11.23 -6.22 -9.86
CA SER A 8 -12.52 -6.49 -10.53
C SER A 8 -13.73 -5.88 -9.80
N ASP A 9 -13.65 -5.75 -8.48
CA ASP A 9 -14.72 -5.18 -7.67
C ASP A 9 -14.86 -3.66 -7.86
N PHE A 10 -13.89 -3.04 -8.54
CA PHE A 10 -13.81 -1.59 -8.77
C PHE A 10 -14.28 -1.16 -10.16
N GLU A 11 -14.37 -2.06 -11.13
CA GLU A 11 -14.46 -1.72 -12.57
C GLU A 11 -15.68 -0.85 -12.90
N ASP A 12 -16.81 -1.07 -12.24
CA ASP A 12 -18.04 -0.31 -12.47
C ASP A 12 -18.23 0.87 -11.51
N LEU A 13 -17.34 1.04 -10.54
CA LEU A 13 -17.45 2.09 -9.53
C LEU A 13 -16.86 3.42 -10.04
N THR A 14 -17.27 4.52 -9.40
CA THR A 14 -16.57 5.79 -9.50
C THR A 14 -15.31 5.78 -8.63
N VAL A 15 -14.37 6.68 -8.89
CA VAL A 15 -13.17 6.83 -8.05
C VAL A 15 -13.55 7.11 -6.59
N GLU A 16 -14.56 7.95 -6.36
CA GLU A 16 -15.07 8.24 -5.02
C GLU A 16 -15.60 6.99 -4.31
N ALA A 17 -16.37 6.15 -5.02
CA ALA A 17 -16.90 4.90 -4.48
C ALA A 17 -15.76 3.90 -4.16
N VAL A 18 -14.72 3.83 -5.00
CA VAL A 18 -13.51 3.01 -4.71
C VAL A 18 -12.79 3.49 -3.46
N VAL A 19 -12.59 4.80 -3.31
CA VAL A 19 -11.97 5.38 -2.11
C VAL A 19 -12.83 5.09 -0.86
N SER A 20 -14.14 5.25 -0.95
CA SER A 20 -15.06 4.92 0.13
C SER A 20 -15.02 3.45 0.51
N LEU A 21 -14.99 2.56 -0.48
CA LEU A 21 -14.85 1.11 -0.27
C LEU A 21 -13.54 0.75 0.44
N ILE A 22 -12.41 1.31 0.00
CA ILE A 22 -11.11 1.10 0.65
C ILE A 22 -11.14 1.62 2.09
N ASN A 23 -11.73 2.78 2.35
CA ASN A 23 -11.81 3.38 3.68
C ASN A 23 -12.63 2.53 4.65
N SER A 24 -13.76 1.98 4.19
CA SER A 24 -14.65 1.14 4.98
C SER A 24 -14.22 -0.32 5.11
N SER A 25 -13.29 -0.78 4.25
CA SER A 25 -12.81 -2.16 4.26
C SER A 25 -11.97 -2.46 5.50
N TYR A 26 -12.03 -3.70 5.95
CA TYR A 26 -11.15 -4.21 7.00
C TYR A 26 -9.69 -4.12 6.56
N LYS A 27 -8.84 -3.70 7.47
CA LYS A 27 -7.39 -3.66 7.31
C LYS A 27 -6.75 -4.55 8.35
N LYS A 28 -5.86 -5.44 7.93
CA LYS A 28 -5.22 -6.40 8.85
C LYS A 28 -4.12 -5.72 9.64
N PRO A 29 -4.14 -5.79 11.00
CA PRO A 29 -3.04 -5.29 11.82
C PRO A 29 -1.71 -5.93 11.44
N LEU A 30 -0.63 -5.15 11.38
CA LEU A 30 0.69 -5.67 11.03
C LEU A 30 1.21 -6.71 12.04
N ALA A 31 0.83 -6.57 13.31
CA ALA A 31 1.16 -7.57 14.34
C ALA A 31 0.52 -8.95 14.12
N GLU A 32 -0.57 -9.01 13.36
CA GLU A 32 -1.32 -10.24 13.06
C GLU A 32 -1.03 -10.79 11.66
N LEU A 33 -0.19 -10.08 10.89
CA LEU A 33 0.10 -10.44 9.50
C LEU A 33 1.01 -11.66 9.44
N SER A 34 0.53 -12.73 8.81
CA SER A 34 1.32 -13.92 8.53
C SER A 34 1.93 -13.87 7.13
N LEU A 35 2.97 -14.70 6.91
CA LEU A 35 3.56 -14.85 5.59
C LEU A 35 2.54 -15.35 4.55
N PHE A 36 1.69 -16.29 4.94
CA PHE A 36 0.69 -16.87 4.04
C PHE A 36 -0.39 -15.86 3.64
N ASP A 37 -0.69 -14.88 4.47
CA ASP A 37 -1.57 -13.77 4.10
C ASP A 37 -1.05 -12.99 2.87
N LEU A 38 0.24 -12.99 2.64
CA LEU A 38 0.91 -12.28 1.55
C LEU A 38 1.19 -13.17 0.33
N LEU A 39 0.97 -14.47 0.45
CA LEU A 39 1.23 -15.45 -0.61
C LEU A 39 -0.04 -15.95 -1.28
N LEU A 40 -1.13 -16.05 -0.54
CA LEU A 40 -2.38 -16.65 -1.01
C LEU A 40 -3.56 -15.70 -0.86
N ASN A 41 -4.48 -15.77 -1.81
CA ASN A 41 -5.83 -15.24 -1.65
C ASN A 41 -6.67 -16.32 -0.96
N GLU A 42 -7.13 -16.06 0.26
CA GLU A 42 -7.88 -17.03 1.06
C GLU A 42 -9.22 -17.45 0.41
N THR A 43 -9.81 -16.55 -0.39
CA THR A 43 -11.11 -16.81 -1.02
C THR A 43 -11.00 -17.70 -2.25
N THR A 44 -9.94 -17.51 -3.06
CA THR A 44 -9.75 -18.23 -4.33
C THR A 44 -8.69 -19.32 -4.25
N ASN A 45 -7.92 -19.36 -3.17
CA ASN A 45 -6.74 -20.20 -2.98
C ASN A 45 -5.67 -20.01 -4.07
N GLU A 46 -5.68 -18.85 -4.72
CA GLU A 46 -4.70 -18.47 -5.74
C GLU A 46 -3.51 -17.71 -5.15
N ALA A 47 -2.37 -17.84 -5.80
CA ALA A 47 -1.19 -17.09 -5.40
C ALA A 47 -1.41 -15.58 -5.58
N LEU A 48 -1.12 -14.79 -4.54
CA LEU A 48 -1.11 -13.33 -4.57
C LEU A 48 0.22 -12.83 -5.15
N ARG A 49 0.18 -12.27 -6.37
CA ARG A 49 1.39 -11.85 -7.09
C ARG A 49 1.43 -10.36 -7.36
N HIS A 50 0.37 -9.82 -7.96
CA HIS A 50 0.38 -8.49 -8.55
C HIS A 50 -0.75 -7.61 -7.99
N GLY A 51 -0.45 -6.33 -7.82
CA GLY A 51 -1.41 -5.34 -7.36
C GLY A 51 -0.77 -4.22 -6.58
N VAL A 52 -1.55 -3.59 -5.72
CA VAL A 52 -1.14 -2.47 -4.87
C VAL A 52 -1.38 -2.83 -3.41
N TYR A 53 -0.52 -2.38 -2.53
CA TYR A 53 -0.69 -2.49 -1.08
C TYR A 53 -0.61 -1.12 -0.43
N MET A 54 -1.33 -0.96 0.67
CA MET A 54 -1.46 0.30 1.37
C MET A 54 -1.23 0.06 2.86
N PHE A 55 -0.41 0.90 3.50
CA PHE A 55 -0.23 0.91 4.94
C PHE A 55 -0.98 2.07 5.57
N PHE A 56 -1.66 1.80 6.66
CA PHE A 56 -2.45 2.77 7.42
C PHE A 56 -1.95 2.83 8.86
N ASN A 57 -2.02 4.02 9.49
CA ASN A 57 -1.75 4.16 10.91
C ASN A 57 -2.96 3.75 11.77
N ASP A 58 -2.81 3.86 13.08
CA ASP A 58 -3.85 3.57 14.08
C ASP A 58 -5.10 4.46 13.97
N LYS A 59 -5.00 5.61 13.26
CA LYS A 59 -6.12 6.51 12.95
C LYS A 59 -6.75 6.24 11.59
N ASN A 60 -6.40 5.14 10.93
CA ASN A 60 -6.85 4.80 9.58
C ASN A 60 -6.44 5.82 8.50
N GLU A 61 -5.37 6.59 8.73
CA GLU A 61 -4.78 7.46 7.70
C GLU A 61 -3.80 6.65 6.83
N CYS A 62 -3.91 6.74 5.52
CA CYS A 62 -3.00 6.08 4.60
C CYS A 62 -1.60 6.72 4.67
N LEU A 63 -0.61 5.96 5.10
CA LEU A 63 0.78 6.41 5.22
C LEU A 63 1.62 6.11 3.99
N TYR A 64 1.36 4.98 3.34
CA TYR A 64 2.17 4.50 2.23
C TYR A 64 1.33 3.69 1.24
N VAL A 65 1.59 3.89 -0.03
CA VAL A 65 1.06 3.09 -1.14
C VAL A 65 2.25 2.55 -1.93
N GLY A 66 2.22 1.28 -2.27
CA GLY A 66 3.24 0.67 -3.11
C GLY A 66 2.67 -0.41 -4.01
N MET A 67 3.35 -0.67 -5.12
CA MET A 67 2.94 -1.70 -6.08
C MET A 67 3.82 -2.94 -6.03
N CYS A 68 3.23 -4.07 -6.41
CA CYS A 68 3.89 -5.33 -6.71
C CYS A 68 3.51 -5.74 -8.15
N SER A 69 4.45 -5.69 -9.08
CA SER A 69 4.20 -5.95 -10.50
C SER A 69 5.16 -6.97 -11.14
N SER A 70 6.17 -7.42 -10.40
CA SER A 70 7.21 -8.33 -10.91
C SER A 70 7.64 -9.39 -9.91
N SER A 71 7.07 -9.39 -8.71
CA SER A 71 7.40 -10.33 -7.65
C SER A 71 6.13 -10.71 -6.85
N HIS A 72 6.30 -11.32 -5.68
CA HIS A 72 5.19 -11.58 -4.75
C HIS A 72 5.06 -10.49 -3.70
N PHE A 73 3.86 -10.30 -3.17
CA PHE A 73 3.62 -9.35 -2.07
C PHE A 73 4.51 -9.65 -0.85
N ALA A 74 4.70 -10.94 -0.50
CA ALA A 74 5.58 -11.33 0.60
C ALA A 74 7.00 -10.79 0.43
N HIS A 75 7.60 -10.89 -0.76
CA HIS A 75 8.92 -10.35 -1.05
C HIS A 75 8.92 -8.81 -0.99
N ARG A 76 7.94 -8.17 -1.63
CA ARG A 76 7.89 -6.72 -1.71
C ARG A 76 7.62 -6.06 -0.36
N ILE A 77 6.66 -6.61 0.39
CA ILE A 77 6.28 -6.09 1.71
C ILE A 77 7.36 -6.43 2.74
N GLY A 78 7.89 -7.66 2.74
CA GLY A 78 8.99 -8.04 3.62
C GLY A 78 10.23 -7.16 3.45
N GLY A 79 10.54 -6.71 2.23
CA GLY A 79 11.62 -5.76 1.97
C GLY A 79 11.46 -4.42 2.69
N HIS A 80 10.24 -3.99 2.99
CA HIS A 80 9.97 -2.75 3.74
C HIS A 80 10.39 -2.81 5.22
N PHE A 81 10.49 -4.02 5.77
CA PHE A 81 10.86 -4.27 7.17
C PHE A 81 12.31 -4.72 7.34
N GLY A 82 13.09 -4.71 6.27
CA GLY A 82 14.52 -5.00 6.33
C GLY A 82 15.25 -3.99 7.21
N MET A 83 15.93 -4.47 8.25
CA MET A 83 16.67 -3.62 9.21
C MET A 83 18.12 -3.40 8.81
N SER A 84 18.59 -3.96 7.70
CA SER A 84 19.96 -3.73 7.25
C SER A 84 20.12 -2.33 6.67
N PRO A 85 20.98 -1.49 7.23
CA PRO A 85 21.27 -0.17 6.66
C PRO A 85 21.99 -0.26 5.31
N LYS A 86 22.59 -1.42 5.01
CA LYS A 86 23.43 -1.63 3.82
C LYS A 86 22.67 -2.25 2.64
N TYR A 87 21.67 -3.10 2.92
CA TYR A 87 20.95 -3.83 1.90
C TYR A 87 19.45 -3.64 2.14
N GLY A 88 18.81 -2.68 1.47
CA GLY A 88 17.43 -2.67 1.78
C GLY A 88 16.53 -1.77 0.97
N MET A 89 15.47 -2.39 0.48
CA MET A 89 14.26 -1.69 0.08
C MET A 89 13.39 -1.33 1.32
N ASN A 90 14.01 -1.07 2.47
CA ASN A 90 13.33 -0.77 3.75
C ASN A 90 12.66 0.60 3.78
N THR A 91 12.13 1.03 2.65
CA THR A 91 11.60 2.37 2.45
C THR A 91 10.52 2.73 3.46
N PHE A 92 9.59 1.81 3.77
CA PHE A 92 8.52 2.07 4.73
C PHE A 92 9.09 2.25 6.14
N LEU A 93 9.85 1.28 6.65
CA LEU A 93 10.43 1.32 7.99
C LEU A 93 11.34 2.54 8.19
N LYS A 94 12.23 2.78 7.22
CA LYS A 94 13.15 3.93 7.24
C LYS A 94 12.40 5.27 7.31
N ARG A 95 11.41 5.47 6.47
CA ARG A 95 10.63 6.71 6.44
C ARG A 95 9.73 6.84 7.68
N THR A 96 9.28 5.74 8.24
CA THR A 96 8.53 5.75 9.50
C THR A 96 9.41 6.18 10.66
N VAL A 97 10.64 5.68 10.75
CA VAL A 97 11.64 6.12 11.75
C VAL A 97 11.87 7.63 11.65
N GLU A 98 12.08 8.14 10.44
CA GLU A 98 12.23 9.58 10.17
C GLU A 98 10.98 10.38 10.59
N MET A 99 9.79 9.93 10.24
CA MET A 99 8.51 10.57 10.59
C MET A 99 8.26 10.60 12.11
N LEU A 100 8.67 9.56 12.82
CA LEU A 100 8.53 9.45 14.27
C LEU A 100 9.62 10.21 15.03
N GLY A 101 10.60 10.84 14.35
CA GLY A 101 11.70 11.55 14.97
C GLY A 101 12.64 10.65 15.79
N LEU A 102 12.68 9.36 15.46
CA LEU A 102 13.53 8.38 16.14
C LEU A 102 14.97 8.47 15.63
N LYS A 103 15.90 7.95 16.43
CA LYS A 103 17.34 7.93 16.07
C LYS A 103 17.56 7.23 14.74
N ASP A 104 18.03 8.03 13.87
CA ASP A 104 18.26 7.90 12.47
C ASP A 104 18.76 6.53 11.97
N ARG A 105 18.06 5.91 10.99
CA ARG A 105 18.54 4.88 10.05
C ARG A 105 19.50 3.83 10.64
N LYS A 106 19.62 3.75 11.96
CA LYS A 106 20.39 2.77 12.69
C LYS A 106 19.47 1.67 13.17
N TYR A 107 20.05 0.52 13.45
CA TYR A 107 19.32 -0.63 13.94
C TYR A 107 18.44 -0.31 15.16
N GLU A 108 18.95 0.48 16.09
CA GLU A 108 18.25 0.90 17.30
C GLU A 108 16.96 1.69 17.01
N GLY A 109 17.02 2.61 16.05
CA GLY A 109 15.83 3.36 15.64
C GLY A 109 14.76 2.47 14.98
N TYR A 110 15.19 1.46 14.23
CA TYR A 110 14.28 0.48 13.64
C TYR A 110 13.61 -0.39 14.71
N VAL A 111 14.36 -0.89 15.68
CA VAL A 111 13.83 -1.65 16.81
C VAL A 111 12.83 -0.82 17.63
N GLU A 112 13.15 0.46 17.89
CA GLU A 112 12.26 1.37 18.61
C GLU A 112 10.96 1.68 17.84
N ALA A 113 10.98 1.66 16.52
CA ALA A 113 9.80 1.88 15.69
C ALA A 113 8.83 0.69 15.69
N LEU A 114 9.30 -0.55 15.85
CA LEU A 114 8.49 -1.75 15.70
C LEU A 114 7.24 -1.78 16.59
N PRO A 115 7.30 -1.47 17.90
CA PRO A 115 6.11 -1.46 18.75
C PRO A 115 5.05 -0.45 18.28
N LYS A 116 5.46 0.66 17.67
CA LYS A 116 4.55 1.67 17.13
C LYS A 116 3.93 1.20 15.81
N ILE A 117 4.74 0.57 14.96
CA ILE A 117 4.32 0.02 13.66
C ILE A 117 3.40 -1.19 13.84
N SER A 118 3.51 -1.94 14.94
CA SER A 118 2.66 -3.10 15.20
C SER A 118 1.17 -2.76 15.22
N ASN A 119 0.82 -1.52 15.58
CA ASN A 119 -0.55 -1.01 15.58
C ASN A 119 -1.01 -0.49 14.21
N TYR A 120 -0.12 -0.45 13.23
CA TYR A 120 -0.49 -0.09 11.86
C TYR A 120 -1.15 -1.29 11.17
N SER A 121 -1.80 -1.02 10.06
CA SER A 121 -2.53 -2.05 9.33
C SER A 121 -2.23 -1.99 7.84
N ILE A 122 -2.56 -3.08 7.15
CA ILE A 122 -2.36 -3.24 5.71
C ILE A 122 -3.66 -3.60 5.01
N LEU A 123 -3.82 -3.08 3.79
CA LEU A 123 -4.83 -3.49 2.81
C LEU A 123 -4.13 -3.80 1.49
N ILE A 124 -4.58 -4.84 0.80
CA ILE A 124 -4.08 -5.24 -0.52
C ILE A 124 -5.20 -5.11 -1.54
N VAL A 125 -4.88 -4.52 -2.68
CA VAL A 125 -5.72 -4.56 -3.89
C VAL A 125 -5.07 -5.52 -4.87
N ASN A 126 -5.65 -6.71 -4.97
CA ASN A 126 -5.21 -7.76 -5.86
C ASN A 126 -5.56 -7.42 -7.32
N ALA A 127 -4.57 -7.49 -8.19
CA ALA A 127 -4.68 -7.22 -9.63
C ALA A 127 -3.91 -8.26 -10.45
N ASN A 128 -3.95 -9.54 -10.03
CA ASN A 128 -3.21 -10.64 -10.66
C ASN A 128 -3.43 -10.77 -12.17
N ASN A 129 -4.62 -10.43 -12.65
CA ASN A 129 -5.04 -10.50 -14.04
C ASN A 129 -4.69 -9.24 -14.86
N LYS A 130 -4.03 -8.26 -14.25
CA LYS A 130 -3.67 -6.98 -14.91
C LYS A 130 -2.17 -6.89 -15.16
N GLY A 131 -1.82 -6.20 -16.25
CA GLY A 131 -0.43 -5.94 -16.59
C GLY A 131 0.20 -4.82 -15.75
N LYS A 132 1.54 -4.74 -15.79
CA LYS A 132 2.31 -3.72 -15.06
C LYS A 132 1.86 -2.27 -15.34
N PRO A 133 1.52 -1.85 -16.58
CA PRO A 133 1.04 -0.48 -16.81
C PRO A 133 -0.20 -0.15 -15.99
N PHE A 134 -1.19 -1.04 -15.96
CA PHE A 134 -2.40 -0.88 -15.17
C PHE A 134 -2.10 -0.74 -13.67
N ILE A 135 -1.23 -1.61 -13.13
CA ILE A 135 -0.85 -1.59 -11.71
C ILE A 135 -0.14 -0.27 -11.35
N SER A 136 0.71 0.24 -12.25
CA SER A 136 1.38 1.52 -12.07
C SER A 136 0.39 2.70 -12.08
N SER A 137 -0.59 2.68 -12.97
CA SER A 137 -1.66 3.68 -13.01
C SER A 137 -2.55 3.61 -11.75
N LEU A 138 -2.87 2.39 -11.27
CA LEU A 138 -3.60 2.19 -10.03
C LEU A 138 -2.83 2.75 -8.82
N GLU A 139 -1.52 2.48 -8.71
CA GLU A 139 -0.67 3.07 -7.67
C GLU A 139 -0.71 4.60 -7.73
N LYS A 140 -0.57 5.18 -8.93
CA LYS A 140 -0.61 6.63 -9.15
C LYS A 140 -1.96 7.23 -8.75
N LEU A 141 -3.08 6.57 -9.12
CA LEU A 141 -4.42 6.97 -8.72
C LEU A 141 -4.54 7.04 -7.18
N LEU A 142 -4.09 5.98 -6.50
CA LEU A 142 -4.15 5.91 -5.04
C LEU A 142 -3.20 6.93 -4.38
N HIS A 143 -2.05 7.23 -4.99
CA HIS A 143 -1.20 8.33 -4.56
C HIS A 143 -1.92 9.69 -4.62
N ILE A 144 -2.67 9.96 -5.69
CA ILE A 144 -3.41 11.21 -5.85
C ILE A 144 -4.57 11.28 -4.84
N ALA A 145 -5.30 10.17 -4.67
CA ALA A 145 -6.47 10.12 -3.79
C ALA A 145 -6.10 10.25 -2.31
N TYR A 146 -5.03 9.58 -1.86
CA TYR A 146 -4.67 9.46 -0.45
C TYR A 146 -3.53 10.39 0.00
N LYS A 147 -2.72 10.90 -0.92
CA LYS A 147 -1.53 11.74 -0.63
C LYS A 147 -0.66 11.18 0.51
N PRO A 148 -0.23 9.91 0.44
CA PRO A 148 0.40 9.23 1.57
C PRO A 148 1.72 9.88 1.95
N LYS A 149 1.86 10.28 3.22
CA LYS A 149 3.00 11.07 3.73
C LYS A 149 4.36 10.41 3.53
N LEU A 150 4.42 9.08 3.67
CA LEU A 150 5.68 8.35 3.53
C LEU A 150 6.11 8.16 2.06
N ASN A 151 5.20 8.28 1.08
CA ASN A 151 5.59 8.33 -0.33
C ASN A 151 6.19 9.68 -0.72
N PHE A 152 5.72 10.76 -0.10
CA PHE A 152 6.08 12.13 -0.44
C PHE A 152 6.64 12.91 0.74
N PRO A 153 7.77 12.49 1.34
CA PRO A 153 8.33 13.14 2.54
C PRO A 153 8.80 14.59 2.29
N LYS A 154 9.04 14.95 1.02
CA LYS A 154 9.43 16.30 0.59
C LYS A 154 8.26 17.15 0.06
N GLY A 155 7.04 16.65 0.19
CA GLY A 155 5.86 17.30 -0.34
C GLY A 155 5.25 16.55 -1.54
N TYR A 156 3.97 16.74 -1.72
CA TYR A 156 3.21 16.11 -2.80
C TYR A 156 3.59 16.70 -4.16
N PRO A 157 3.81 15.86 -5.20
CA PRO A 157 4.24 16.37 -6.51
C PRO A 157 3.19 17.27 -7.15
N SER A 158 3.59 18.48 -7.55
CA SER A 158 2.73 19.43 -8.28
C SER A 158 2.27 18.92 -9.66
N THR A 159 2.98 17.92 -10.20
CA THR A 159 2.63 17.27 -11.48
C THR A 159 1.44 16.33 -11.38
N TYR A 160 1.00 16.01 -10.17
CA TYR A 160 -0.17 15.15 -9.96
C TYR A 160 -1.44 16.00 -10.08
N ILE A 161 -2.17 15.79 -11.16
CA ILE A 161 -3.43 16.49 -11.44
C ILE A 161 -4.52 15.95 -10.51
N PRO A 162 -5.38 16.81 -9.93
CA PRO A 162 -6.54 16.34 -9.18
C PRO A 162 -7.41 15.41 -10.02
N LEU A 163 -7.89 14.33 -9.38
CA LEU A 163 -8.79 13.38 -10.03
C LEU A 163 -10.21 13.95 -10.10
N ASP A 164 -10.89 13.72 -11.21
CA ASP A 164 -12.33 13.76 -11.23
C ASP A 164 -12.89 12.51 -10.53
N VAL A 165 -13.24 12.66 -9.27
CA VAL A 165 -13.69 11.56 -8.42
C VAL A 165 -15.05 10.98 -8.83
N SER A 166 -15.84 11.72 -9.63
CA SER A 166 -17.12 11.27 -10.18
C SER A 166 -16.95 10.35 -11.40
N SER A 167 -15.76 10.37 -12.02
CA SER A 167 -15.45 9.54 -13.17
C SER A 167 -15.35 8.05 -12.81
N LYS A 168 -15.70 7.19 -13.76
CA LYS A 168 -15.53 5.74 -13.60
C LYS A 168 -14.07 5.38 -13.38
N PHE A 169 -13.81 4.57 -12.36
CA PHE A 169 -12.48 4.08 -11.98
C PHE A 169 -11.70 3.52 -13.18
N ALA A 170 -12.32 2.64 -13.96
CA ALA A 170 -11.66 2.01 -15.11
C ALA A 170 -11.14 3.04 -16.13
N ARG A 171 -11.90 4.11 -16.41
CA ARG A 171 -11.47 5.19 -17.32
C ARG A 171 -10.27 5.96 -16.78
N VAL A 172 -10.33 6.32 -15.48
CA VAL A 172 -9.28 7.11 -14.86
C VAL A 172 -7.97 6.32 -14.81
N VAL A 173 -8.01 5.04 -14.43
CA VAL A 173 -6.79 4.21 -14.39
C VAL A 173 -6.14 4.06 -15.77
N ILE A 174 -6.92 3.94 -16.84
CA ILE A 174 -6.38 3.82 -18.20
C ILE A 174 -5.75 5.14 -18.68
N SER A 175 -6.23 6.28 -18.19
CA SER A 175 -5.75 7.61 -18.59
C SER A 175 -4.51 8.10 -17.83
N LEU A 176 -4.13 7.43 -16.76
CA LEU A 176 -2.97 7.77 -15.91
C LEU A 176 -1.68 7.10 -16.34
#